data_8158551fcd8a0c5523ce39c0ba09199f
#
_entry.id   8158551fcd8a0c5523ce39c0ba09199f
#
_cell.length_a   1.000
_cell.length_b   1.000
_cell.length_c   1.000
_cell.angle_alpha   90.00
_cell.angle_beta   90.00
_cell.angle_gamma   90.00
#
_symmetry.space_group_name_H-M   'P 1'
#
loop_
_entity.id
_entity.type
_entity.pdbx_description
1 polymer ?
#
loop_
_entity_poly.entity_id
_entity_poly.type
_entity_poly.pdbx_seq_one_letter_code
_entity_poly.pdbx_strand_id
1 'polypeptide(L)'
;MTITTDTTLLNDPRRQAALLYWQGFSVPQIAEMLQTKRPTVQSWKQRDQWDETAPLNRVESTLEARLIQLYAKPNLTPHDFKVADFLARQMERFARINRYGQTGNEVDLNPNVANRNKGDRKKPTKNFFSDEAIEKLEEIFFEESFEYQLRWHRAGLEHRIRDILKSRQIGATFYFSREALLHALKTGHNQIFLSASKTQAYVFREYIIQFARRVDVDLTGDPIVIGNNGAKLIFLGTNSNTAQSHNGDLYVDEIFWIPNFQKLRKVSSGMASQSHLRSTYFSTPSTLAHGAYPFWSGELFNRGRARASERVDIDISHDALAAGVACPDGQWRQIVTIEDALAGGCTLFNLEQLQRENSVDDFRNLFMCEFVDDKASVFPFEDLQRCMVDSLEEWEDFAPFADNPFGSRPVWVGYDPSHSGDSAGCVVLAPPVVAGGKFRILERHQWKGMDFATQAESIRQLTEKYNVEYIGIDATGLGIGVFQLVRSFYPAARDIRYTPEMKTAMVLKAKDVIRRGCLEYDVSATDITTSFMAIRKTMTSSGRSATYEASRTEEASHADVAWATMHALLNEPLTAGSGQATSSILEFN
;
A
#
# COMPACT_ATOMS: atom_id res chain seq x y z
N MET A 1 4.25 3.67 -46.01
CA MET A 1 4.22 2.37 -46.68
C MET A 1 2.82 1.80 -46.45
N THR A 2 1.95 1.96 -47.41
CA THR A 2 0.54 1.53 -47.32
C THR A 2 0.52 0.03 -47.60
N ILE A 3 0.32 -0.79 -46.58
CA ILE A 3 0.11 -2.23 -46.76
C ILE A 3 -1.32 -2.40 -47.24
N THR A 4 -1.47 -2.63 -48.53
CA THR A 4 -2.72 -3.13 -49.11
C THR A 4 -2.90 -4.56 -48.63
N THR A 5 -3.76 -4.75 -47.61
CA THR A 5 -4.22 -6.06 -47.17
C THR A 5 -4.96 -6.75 -48.28
N ASP A 6 -4.33 -7.68 -48.94
CA ASP A 6 -4.96 -8.59 -49.88
C ASP A 6 -5.92 -9.50 -49.09
N THR A 7 -7.19 -9.13 -49.08
CA THR A 7 -8.29 -9.85 -48.43
C THR A 7 -8.61 -11.19 -49.09
N THR A 8 -7.95 -11.53 -50.17
CA THR A 8 -8.18 -12.78 -50.94
C THR A 8 -7.74 -14.04 -50.20
N LEU A 9 -6.74 -13.99 -49.32
CA LEU A 9 -6.29 -15.14 -48.54
C LEU A 9 -7.26 -15.58 -47.43
N LEU A 10 -8.13 -14.68 -46.95
CA LEU A 10 -9.11 -14.97 -45.89
C LEU A 10 -10.39 -15.62 -46.45
N ASN A 11 -10.64 -15.49 -47.75
CA ASN A 11 -11.85 -15.96 -48.42
C ASN A 11 -11.60 -17.13 -49.40
N ASP A 12 -10.49 -17.85 -49.32
CA ASP A 12 -10.28 -19.04 -50.12
C ASP A 12 -11.27 -20.15 -49.71
N PRO A 13 -12.31 -20.44 -50.53
CA PRO A 13 -13.29 -21.47 -50.20
C PRO A 13 -12.67 -22.87 -50.04
N ARG A 14 -11.53 -23.12 -50.68
CA ARG A 14 -10.84 -24.40 -50.65
C ARG A 14 -10.23 -24.63 -49.26
N ARG A 15 -9.60 -23.61 -48.70
CA ARG A 15 -9.05 -23.65 -47.33
C ARG A 15 -10.15 -23.75 -46.27
N GLN A 16 -11.23 -23.01 -46.44
CA GLN A 16 -12.40 -23.09 -45.56
C GLN A 16 -13.05 -24.49 -45.59
N ALA A 17 -13.14 -25.10 -46.77
CA ALA A 17 -13.65 -26.45 -46.92
C ALA A 17 -12.81 -27.49 -46.18
N ALA A 18 -11.46 -27.39 -46.23
CA ALA A 18 -10.56 -28.27 -45.48
C ALA A 18 -10.77 -28.14 -43.97
N LEU A 19 -10.86 -26.90 -43.44
CA LEU A 19 -11.09 -26.65 -42.00
C LEU A 19 -12.45 -27.22 -41.55
N LEU A 20 -13.51 -27.05 -42.33
CA LEU A 20 -14.83 -27.61 -42.02
C LEU A 20 -14.80 -29.16 -42.06
N TYR A 21 -14.06 -29.73 -42.98
CA TYR A 21 -13.90 -31.18 -43.07
C TYR A 21 -13.23 -31.75 -41.81
N TRP A 22 -12.16 -31.12 -41.31
CA TRP A 22 -11.47 -31.53 -40.08
C TRP A 22 -12.29 -31.26 -38.83
N GLN A 23 -13.30 -30.39 -38.89
CA GLN A 23 -14.29 -30.21 -37.82
C GLN A 23 -15.38 -31.29 -37.83
N GLY A 24 -15.38 -32.19 -38.82
CA GLY A 24 -16.29 -33.34 -38.89
C GLY A 24 -17.49 -33.13 -39.83
N PHE A 25 -17.55 -32.04 -40.58
CA PHE A 25 -18.62 -31.84 -41.59
C PHE A 25 -18.39 -32.74 -42.81
N SER A 26 -19.45 -33.35 -43.32
CA SER A 26 -19.42 -34.14 -44.55
C SER A 26 -19.30 -33.27 -45.81
N VAL A 27 -18.72 -33.83 -46.88
CA VAL A 27 -18.56 -33.12 -48.18
C VAL A 27 -19.86 -32.51 -48.70
N PRO A 28 -21.05 -33.15 -48.59
CA PRO A 28 -22.31 -32.52 -48.98
C PRO A 28 -22.65 -31.28 -48.13
N GLN A 29 -22.48 -31.36 -46.81
CA GLN A 29 -22.72 -30.23 -45.90
C GLN A 29 -21.77 -29.07 -46.17
N ILE A 30 -20.50 -29.34 -46.41
CA ILE A 30 -19.50 -28.31 -46.76
C ILE A 30 -19.85 -27.61 -48.08
N ALA A 31 -20.29 -28.40 -49.07
CA ALA A 31 -20.72 -27.86 -50.35
C ALA A 31 -21.93 -26.91 -50.23
N GLU A 32 -22.87 -27.23 -49.36
CA GLU A 32 -24.04 -26.41 -49.06
C GLU A 32 -23.60 -25.12 -48.28
N MET A 33 -22.80 -25.27 -47.24
CA MET A 33 -22.31 -24.15 -46.40
C MET A 33 -21.52 -23.12 -47.21
N LEU A 34 -20.68 -23.59 -48.15
CA LEU A 34 -19.82 -22.73 -48.97
C LEU A 34 -20.46 -22.35 -50.31
N GLN A 35 -21.72 -22.73 -50.54
CA GLN A 35 -22.46 -22.52 -51.81
C GLN A 35 -21.65 -23.00 -53.04
N THR A 36 -20.93 -24.12 -52.90
CA THR A 36 -20.02 -24.69 -53.89
C THR A 36 -20.57 -26.04 -54.37
N LYS A 37 -20.23 -26.45 -55.61
CA LYS A 37 -20.65 -27.74 -56.12
C LYS A 37 -19.96 -28.90 -55.39
N ARG A 38 -20.73 -29.92 -54.98
CA ARG A 38 -20.20 -31.12 -54.29
C ARG A 38 -19.00 -31.77 -54.99
N PRO A 39 -18.98 -31.93 -56.35
CA PRO A 39 -17.80 -32.46 -57.03
C PRO A 39 -16.54 -31.62 -56.85
N THR A 40 -16.68 -30.32 -56.73
CA THR A 40 -15.56 -29.39 -56.52
C THR A 40 -14.94 -29.61 -55.13
N VAL A 41 -15.74 -29.71 -54.08
CA VAL A 41 -15.28 -29.99 -52.71
C VAL A 41 -14.62 -31.39 -52.65
N GLN A 42 -15.22 -32.36 -53.34
CA GLN A 42 -14.64 -33.71 -53.45
C GLN A 42 -13.28 -33.71 -54.13
N SER A 43 -13.14 -32.93 -55.22
CA SER A 43 -11.85 -32.77 -55.91
C SER A 43 -10.77 -32.11 -55.04
N TRP A 44 -11.16 -31.10 -54.27
CA TRP A 44 -10.26 -30.45 -53.30
C TRP A 44 -9.80 -31.45 -52.22
N LYS A 45 -10.73 -32.23 -51.65
CA LYS A 45 -10.45 -33.25 -50.67
C LYS A 45 -9.39 -34.26 -51.18
N GLN A 46 -9.59 -34.75 -52.42
CA GLN A 46 -8.66 -35.73 -53.03
C GLN A 46 -7.30 -35.14 -53.38
N ARG A 47 -7.27 -33.93 -53.96
CA ARG A 47 -6.01 -33.28 -54.35
C ARG A 47 -5.15 -32.91 -53.14
N ASP A 48 -5.74 -32.47 -52.07
CA ASP A 48 -5.04 -31.98 -50.85
C ASP A 48 -4.94 -33.06 -49.79
N GLN A 49 -5.37 -34.31 -50.11
CA GLN A 49 -5.24 -35.47 -49.23
C GLN A 49 -5.72 -35.21 -47.78
N TRP A 50 -6.90 -34.60 -47.62
CA TRP A 50 -7.39 -34.18 -46.32
C TRP A 50 -7.47 -35.32 -45.29
N ASP A 51 -7.72 -36.57 -45.74
CA ASP A 51 -7.76 -37.75 -44.88
C ASP A 51 -6.39 -38.14 -44.36
N GLU A 52 -5.32 -37.88 -45.16
CA GLU A 52 -3.95 -38.25 -44.84
C GLU A 52 -3.19 -37.17 -44.07
N THR A 53 -3.79 -35.97 -43.94
CA THR A 53 -3.15 -34.88 -43.23
C THR A 53 -2.95 -35.25 -41.76
N ALA A 54 -1.71 -35.16 -41.28
CA ALA A 54 -1.37 -35.48 -39.89
C ALA A 54 -2.15 -34.61 -38.90
N PRO A 55 -2.58 -35.13 -37.75
CA PRO A 55 -3.33 -34.40 -36.74
C PRO A 55 -2.70 -33.06 -36.31
N LEU A 56 -1.36 -33.06 -36.18
CA LEU A 56 -0.59 -31.85 -35.86
C LEU A 56 -0.75 -30.75 -36.91
N ASN A 57 -0.66 -31.10 -38.19
CA ASN A 57 -0.79 -30.13 -39.28
C ASN A 57 -2.22 -29.56 -39.40
N ARG A 58 -3.23 -30.36 -39.04
CA ARG A 58 -4.64 -29.86 -38.96
C ARG A 58 -4.79 -28.78 -37.89
N VAL A 59 -4.24 -29.02 -36.73
CA VAL A 59 -4.29 -28.06 -35.61
C VAL A 59 -3.48 -26.82 -35.94
N GLU A 60 -2.28 -26.97 -36.50
CA GLU A 60 -1.42 -25.86 -36.92
C GLU A 60 -2.13 -24.95 -37.94
N SER A 61 -2.75 -25.52 -38.99
CA SER A 61 -3.53 -24.78 -39.98
C SER A 61 -4.74 -24.06 -39.38
N THR A 62 -5.36 -24.63 -38.36
CA THR A 62 -6.48 -24.01 -37.64
C THR A 62 -6.03 -22.82 -36.79
N LEU A 63 -4.92 -22.95 -36.09
CA LEU A 63 -4.32 -21.87 -35.28
C LEU A 63 -3.86 -20.70 -36.16
N GLU A 64 -3.20 -21.03 -37.28
CA GLU A 64 -2.78 -20.05 -38.28
C GLU A 64 -3.96 -19.26 -38.85
N ALA A 65 -5.01 -19.97 -39.29
CA ALA A 65 -6.21 -19.33 -39.83
C ALA A 65 -6.86 -18.40 -38.78
N ARG A 66 -6.91 -18.84 -37.51
CA ARG A 66 -7.49 -18.03 -36.43
C ARG A 66 -6.64 -16.79 -36.13
N LEU A 67 -5.31 -16.92 -36.14
CA LEU A 67 -4.40 -15.81 -35.93
C LEU A 67 -4.51 -14.77 -37.06
N ILE A 68 -4.57 -15.22 -38.33
CA ILE A 68 -4.77 -14.36 -39.49
C ILE A 68 -6.09 -13.61 -39.38
N GLN A 69 -7.21 -14.31 -39.06
CA GLN A 69 -8.52 -13.68 -38.85
C GLN A 69 -8.49 -12.60 -37.75
N LEU A 70 -7.74 -12.85 -36.69
CA LEU A 70 -7.63 -11.91 -35.59
C LEU A 70 -6.89 -10.64 -36.00
N TYR A 71 -5.75 -10.76 -36.69
CA TYR A 71 -5.00 -9.60 -37.20
C TYR A 71 -5.66 -8.85 -38.34
N ALA A 72 -6.62 -9.49 -39.04
CA ALA A 72 -7.41 -8.84 -40.09
C ALA A 72 -8.56 -7.98 -39.57
N LYS A 73 -8.83 -7.98 -38.25
CA LYS A 73 -9.85 -7.11 -37.66
C LYS A 73 -9.44 -5.64 -37.77
N PRO A 74 -10.32 -4.73 -38.18
CA PRO A 74 -10.01 -3.30 -38.30
C PRO A 74 -9.73 -2.62 -36.95
N ASN A 75 -10.31 -3.12 -35.85
CA ASN A 75 -10.11 -2.63 -34.49
C ASN A 75 -9.85 -3.81 -33.53
N LEU A 76 -8.63 -3.90 -33.01
CA LEU A 76 -8.23 -4.91 -32.07
C LEU A 76 -8.53 -4.43 -30.63
N THR A 77 -9.19 -5.28 -29.86
CA THR A 77 -9.42 -5.05 -28.42
C THR A 77 -8.26 -5.59 -27.58
N PRO A 78 -8.09 -5.16 -26.30
CA PRO A 78 -7.12 -5.75 -25.39
C PRO A 78 -7.27 -7.28 -25.22
N HIS A 79 -8.49 -7.79 -25.35
CA HIS A 79 -8.76 -9.23 -25.35
C HIS A 79 -8.19 -9.91 -26.61
N ASP A 80 -8.33 -9.28 -27.78
CA ASP A 80 -7.80 -9.80 -29.04
C ASP A 80 -6.27 -9.93 -29.00
N PHE A 81 -5.56 -8.98 -28.39
CA PHE A 81 -4.11 -9.08 -28.18
C PHE A 81 -3.71 -10.26 -27.29
N LYS A 82 -4.46 -10.53 -26.21
CA LYS A 82 -4.21 -11.69 -25.35
C LYS A 82 -4.44 -13.01 -26.10
N VAL A 83 -5.48 -13.07 -26.91
CA VAL A 83 -5.77 -14.25 -27.76
C VAL A 83 -4.69 -14.42 -28.81
N ALA A 84 -4.23 -13.34 -29.46
CA ALA A 84 -3.14 -13.40 -30.45
C ALA A 84 -1.84 -13.92 -29.83
N ASP A 85 -1.45 -13.41 -28.65
CA ASP A 85 -0.27 -13.88 -27.90
C ASP A 85 -0.38 -15.38 -27.55
N PHE A 86 -1.56 -15.81 -27.06
CA PHE A 86 -1.80 -17.21 -26.77
C PHE A 86 -1.64 -18.09 -28.03
N LEU A 87 -2.25 -17.70 -29.15
CA LEU A 87 -2.16 -18.45 -30.40
C LEU A 87 -0.73 -18.50 -30.94
N ALA A 88 0.00 -17.38 -30.88
CA ALA A 88 1.41 -17.32 -31.28
C ALA A 88 2.29 -18.26 -30.46
N ARG A 89 2.09 -18.32 -29.15
CA ARG A 89 2.80 -19.28 -28.25
C ARG A 89 2.45 -20.73 -28.57
N GLN A 90 1.21 -21.04 -28.94
CA GLN A 90 0.87 -22.40 -29.37
C GLN A 90 1.56 -22.74 -30.70
N MET A 91 1.61 -21.84 -31.66
CA MET A 91 2.34 -22.07 -32.94
C MET A 91 3.85 -22.29 -32.69
N GLU A 92 4.48 -21.53 -31.80
CA GLU A 92 5.87 -21.76 -31.41
C GLU A 92 6.08 -23.16 -30.81
N ARG A 93 5.15 -23.63 -29.96
CA ARG A 93 5.20 -25.00 -29.43
C ARG A 93 5.06 -26.05 -30.52
N PHE A 94 4.20 -25.87 -31.48
CA PHE A 94 4.04 -26.77 -32.61
C PHE A 94 5.29 -26.79 -33.49
N ALA A 95 5.87 -25.63 -33.77
CA ALA A 95 7.13 -25.57 -34.53
C ALA A 95 8.28 -26.35 -33.85
N ARG A 96 8.35 -26.29 -32.51
CA ARG A 96 9.31 -27.08 -31.72
C ARG A 96 9.03 -28.57 -31.80
N ILE A 97 7.76 -29.00 -31.73
CA ILE A 97 7.37 -30.41 -31.83
C ILE A 97 7.70 -30.93 -33.23
N ASN A 98 7.39 -30.19 -34.29
CA ASN A 98 7.70 -30.54 -35.68
C ASN A 98 9.20 -30.69 -35.90
N ARG A 99 9.99 -29.77 -35.34
CA ARG A 99 11.45 -29.83 -35.43
C ARG A 99 12.01 -31.04 -34.69
N TYR A 100 11.49 -31.32 -33.49
CA TYR A 100 11.84 -32.55 -32.77
C TYR A 100 11.51 -33.83 -33.55
N GLY A 101 10.33 -33.87 -34.21
CA GLY A 101 9.92 -34.98 -35.06
C GLY A 101 10.90 -35.22 -36.23
N GLN A 102 11.57 -34.17 -36.71
CA GLN A 102 12.59 -34.27 -37.80
C GLN A 102 13.99 -34.61 -37.29
N THR A 103 14.39 -34.07 -36.15
CA THR A 103 15.77 -34.16 -35.65
C THR A 103 15.95 -35.19 -34.55
N GLY A 104 14.89 -35.54 -33.82
CA GLY A 104 14.95 -36.40 -32.62
C GLY A 104 15.73 -35.80 -31.44
N ASN A 105 16.06 -34.50 -31.51
CA ASN A 105 16.90 -33.85 -30.50
C ASN A 105 16.04 -33.19 -29.41
N GLU A 106 16.19 -33.62 -28.16
CA GLU A 106 15.43 -33.06 -27.00
C GLU A 106 15.59 -31.54 -26.81
N VAL A 107 16.68 -30.95 -27.33
CA VAL A 107 16.93 -29.50 -27.33
C VAL A 107 15.84 -28.75 -28.09
N ASP A 108 15.28 -29.35 -29.11
CA ASP A 108 14.24 -28.74 -29.93
C ASP A 108 12.87 -28.63 -29.17
N LEU A 109 12.60 -29.55 -28.24
CA LEU A 109 11.43 -29.50 -27.36
C LEU A 109 11.63 -28.55 -26.16
N ASN A 110 12.82 -28.58 -25.59
CA ASN A 110 13.14 -27.77 -24.44
C ASN A 110 14.55 -27.16 -24.54
N PRO A 111 14.68 -25.90 -24.94
CA PRO A 111 15.98 -25.23 -25.06
C PRO A 111 16.85 -25.29 -23.80
N ASN A 112 16.24 -25.49 -22.63
CA ASN A 112 16.99 -25.62 -21.36
C ASN A 112 17.76 -26.94 -21.26
N VAL A 113 17.44 -27.96 -22.08
CA VAL A 113 18.18 -29.24 -22.12
C VAL A 113 19.58 -29.06 -22.71
N ALA A 114 19.76 -28.13 -23.66
CA ALA A 114 21.07 -27.78 -24.22
C ALA A 114 22.08 -27.32 -23.15
N ASN A 115 21.58 -26.74 -22.05
CA ASN A 115 22.39 -26.27 -20.94
C ASN A 115 22.70 -27.37 -19.90
N ARG A 116 21.98 -28.51 -19.93
CA ARG A 116 22.16 -29.63 -19.00
C ARG A 116 23.51 -30.32 -19.15
N ASN A 117 24.04 -30.34 -20.37
CA ASN A 117 25.30 -31.04 -20.72
C ASN A 117 26.50 -30.09 -20.95
N LYS A 118 26.30 -28.79 -20.86
CA LYS A 118 27.38 -27.82 -20.74
C LYS A 118 27.82 -27.82 -19.29
N GLY A 119 28.92 -28.50 -18.98
CA GLY A 119 29.49 -28.57 -17.64
C GLY A 119 29.54 -27.19 -16.98
N ASP A 120 29.41 -27.20 -15.70
CA ASP A 120 29.42 -26.12 -14.72
C ASP A 120 29.83 -24.71 -15.21
N ARG A 121 29.01 -24.07 -16.02
CA ARG A 121 28.83 -22.64 -15.90
C ARG A 121 27.96 -22.47 -14.63
N LYS A 122 28.63 -22.22 -13.50
CA LYS A 122 27.93 -21.69 -12.30
C LYS A 122 27.01 -20.58 -12.83
N LYS A 123 25.70 -20.85 -12.87
CA LYS A 123 24.73 -19.76 -13.09
C LYS A 123 25.12 -18.70 -12.10
N PRO A 124 25.24 -17.41 -12.50
CA PRO A 124 25.43 -16.36 -11.50
C PRO A 124 24.34 -16.57 -10.46
N THR A 125 24.76 -16.79 -9.22
CA THR A 125 23.83 -17.03 -8.11
C THR A 125 22.95 -15.78 -8.02
N LYS A 126 21.64 -15.93 -8.11
CA LYS A 126 20.74 -14.78 -7.95
C LYS A 126 21.04 -14.09 -6.64
N ASN A 127 20.95 -12.76 -6.63
CA ASN A 127 21.17 -11.95 -5.42
C ASN A 127 22.57 -12.16 -4.82
N PHE A 128 23.58 -12.32 -5.66
CA PHE A 128 24.96 -12.55 -5.23
C PHE A 128 25.76 -11.24 -5.29
N PHE A 129 26.57 -11.00 -4.27
CA PHE A 129 27.48 -9.86 -4.16
C PHE A 129 28.92 -10.34 -4.16
N SER A 130 29.79 -9.72 -4.95
CA SER A 130 31.23 -9.95 -4.82
C SER A 130 31.78 -9.26 -3.58
N ASP A 131 32.98 -9.64 -3.14
CA ASP A 131 33.59 -9.01 -1.97
C ASP A 131 33.84 -7.52 -2.21
N GLU A 132 34.24 -7.12 -3.42
CA GLU A 132 34.43 -5.72 -3.82
C GLU A 132 33.10 -4.95 -3.80
N ALA A 133 31.99 -5.61 -4.17
CA ALA A 133 30.68 -4.99 -4.11
C ALA A 133 30.23 -4.76 -2.65
N ILE A 134 30.54 -5.68 -1.75
CA ILE A 134 30.25 -5.55 -0.32
C ILE A 134 31.06 -4.40 0.28
N GLU A 135 32.39 -4.34 0.00
CA GLU A 135 33.26 -3.26 0.46
C GLU A 135 32.76 -1.89 -0.03
N LYS A 136 32.40 -1.79 -1.30
CA LYS A 136 31.85 -0.55 -1.86
C LYS A 136 30.51 -0.14 -1.22
N LEU A 137 29.63 -1.08 -0.93
CA LEU A 137 28.38 -0.78 -0.20
C LEU A 137 28.67 -0.28 1.21
N GLU A 138 29.68 -0.80 1.88
CA GLU A 138 30.09 -0.30 3.19
C GLU A 138 30.63 1.14 3.15
N GLU A 139 31.49 1.44 2.17
CA GLU A 139 31.99 2.80 1.95
C GLU A 139 30.80 3.76 1.77
N ILE A 140 29.89 3.46 0.82
CA ILE A 140 28.70 4.28 0.57
C ILE A 140 27.83 4.43 1.83
N PHE A 141 27.66 3.36 2.61
CA PHE A 141 26.86 3.38 3.82
C PHE A 141 27.43 4.36 4.86
N PHE A 142 28.75 4.34 5.09
CA PHE A 142 29.38 5.24 6.04
C PHE A 142 29.47 6.68 5.54
N GLU A 143 29.73 6.90 4.26
CA GLU A 143 29.80 8.23 3.65
C GLU A 143 28.45 8.96 3.67
N GLU A 144 27.36 8.25 3.41
CA GLU A 144 26.02 8.80 3.34
C GLU A 144 25.26 8.81 4.68
N SER A 145 25.87 8.32 5.77
CA SER A 145 25.22 8.26 7.09
C SER A 145 25.50 9.54 7.90
N PHE A 146 24.45 10.08 8.51
CA PHE A 146 24.53 11.20 9.44
C PHE A 146 25.08 10.74 10.81
N GLU A 147 25.57 11.68 11.64
CA GLU A 147 26.19 11.35 12.92
C GLU A 147 25.26 10.57 13.87
N TYR A 148 23.97 10.90 13.94
CA TYR A 148 23.01 10.14 14.76
C TYR A 148 22.79 8.72 14.23
N GLN A 149 22.87 8.50 12.91
CA GLN A 149 22.78 7.19 12.27
C GLN A 149 24.04 6.35 12.56
N LEU A 150 25.22 6.97 12.52
CA LEU A 150 26.47 6.32 12.93
C LEU A 150 26.44 5.93 14.42
N ARG A 151 25.73 6.69 15.25
CA ARG A 151 25.48 6.36 16.66
C ARG A 151 24.58 5.12 16.78
N TRP A 152 23.55 5.01 15.94
CA TRP A 152 22.73 3.79 15.86
C TRP A 152 23.56 2.58 15.43
N HIS A 153 24.49 2.76 14.49
CA HIS A 153 25.39 1.71 14.06
C HIS A 153 26.23 1.19 15.22
N ARG A 154 26.92 2.09 15.93
CA ARG A 154 27.74 1.73 17.11
C ARG A 154 26.90 1.01 18.18
N ALA A 155 25.73 1.55 18.49
CA ALA A 155 24.81 0.90 19.43
C ALA A 155 24.37 -0.50 18.96
N GLY A 156 24.18 -0.71 17.67
CA GLY A 156 23.84 -2.01 17.09
C GLY A 156 24.95 -3.06 17.21
N LEU A 157 26.22 -2.64 17.34
CA LEU A 157 27.34 -3.55 17.57
C LEU A 157 27.46 -3.97 19.06
N GLU A 158 27.04 -3.10 19.97
CA GLU A 158 27.23 -3.27 21.41
C GLU A 158 25.98 -3.77 22.14
N HIS A 159 24.80 -3.40 21.65
CA HIS A 159 23.53 -3.65 22.33
C HIS A 159 22.60 -4.51 21.48
N ARG A 160 22.05 -5.52 22.12
CA ARG A 160 21.12 -6.46 21.48
C ARG A 160 19.76 -5.82 21.18
N ILE A 161 19.29 -4.92 22.03
CA ILE A 161 17.99 -4.26 21.90
C ILE A 161 18.21 -2.75 21.82
N ARG A 162 17.77 -2.16 20.72
CA ARG A 162 17.74 -0.70 20.50
C ARG A 162 16.30 -0.25 20.42
N ASP A 163 15.96 0.82 21.15
CA ASP A 163 14.64 1.46 21.12
C ASP A 163 14.83 2.96 20.87
N ILE A 164 14.34 3.45 19.74
CA ILE A 164 14.66 4.77 19.21
C ILE A 164 13.38 5.56 18.98
N LEU A 165 13.20 6.63 19.74
CA LEU A 165 12.19 7.63 19.50
C LEU A 165 12.77 8.70 18.57
N LYS A 166 12.17 8.89 17.43
CA LYS A 166 12.76 9.68 16.35
C LYS A 166 11.81 10.72 15.78
N SER A 167 12.36 11.82 15.31
CA SER A 167 11.66 12.78 14.47
C SER A 167 11.18 12.13 13.16
N ARG A 168 10.13 12.70 12.59
CA ARG A 168 9.59 12.27 11.30
C ARG A 168 10.60 12.52 10.17
N GLN A 169 10.69 11.58 9.23
CA GLN A 169 11.47 11.65 7.98
C GLN A 169 12.99 11.84 8.10
N ILE A 170 13.60 11.62 9.25
CA ILE A 170 15.06 11.70 9.43
C ILE A 170 15.83 10.50 8.84
N GLY A 171 15.22 9.75 7.93
CA GLY A 171 15.89 8.68 7.19
C GLY A 171 16.11 7.37 7.95
N ALA A 172 15.33 7.08 9.01
CA ALA A 172 15.51 5.85 9.80
C ALA A 172 15.26 4.59 8.97
N THR A 173 14.15 4.51 8.23
CA THR A 173 13.83 3.36 7.37
C THR A 173 14.88 3.15 6.29
N PHE A 174 15.37 4.23 5.68
CA PHE A 174 16.45 4.24 4.71
C PHE A 174 17.77 3.71 5.31
N TYR A 175 18.13 4.18 6.49
CA TYR A 175 19.33 3.74 7.20
C TYR A 175 19.26 2.26 7.60
N PHE A 176 18.18 1.84 8.28
CA PHE A 176 18.05 0.46 8.75
C PHE A 176 17.91 -0.57 7.62
N SER A 177 17.39 -0.18 6.47
CA SER A 177 17.39 -1.00 5.25
C SER A 177 18.82 -1.36 4.81
N ARG A 178 19.71 -0.38 4.82
CA ARG A 178 21.12 -0.53 4.41
C ARG A 178 21.93 -1.27 5.46
N GLU A 179 21.78 -0.91 6.75
CA GLU A 179 22.40 -1.64 7.86
C GLU A 179 22.06 -3.13 7.82
N ALA A 180 20.77 -3.44 7.62
CA ALA A 180 20.30 -4.82 7.61
C ALA A 180 20.86 -5.61 6.42
N LEU A 181 20.93 -5.02 5.21
CA LEU A 181 21.55 -5.70 4.06
C LEU A 181 23.02 -6.02 4.33
N LEU A 182 23.80 -5.04 4.79
CA LEU A 182 25.21 -5.26 5.12
C LEU A 182 25.38 -6.30 6.24
N HIS A 183 24.50 -6.26 7.25
CA HIS A 183 24.54 -7.25 8.31
C HIS A 183 24.20 -8.66 7.83
N ALA A 184 23.20 -8.80 6.96
CA ALA A 184 22.87 -10.08 6.31
C ALA A 184 24.03 -10.64 5.48
N LEU A 185 24.70 -9.77 4.70
CA LEU A 185 25.86 -10.16 3.89
C LEU A 185 27.02 -10.65 4.76
N LYS A 186 27.28 -10.00 5.89
CA LYS A 186 28.40 -10.33 6.78
C LYS A 186 28.17 -11.55 7.67
N THR A 187 26.95 -11.69 8.20
CA THR A 187 26.65 -12.67 9.26
C THR A 187 25.88 -13.89 8.77
N GLY A 188 25.15 -13.76 7.67
CA GLY A 188 24.22 -14.79 7.22
C GLY A 188 22.92 -14.84 8.02
N HIS A 189 22.69 -13.90 8.97
CA HIS A 189 21.46 -13.83 9.72
C HIS A 189 20.30 -13.36 8.83
N ASN A 190 19.14 -13.97 8.98
CA ASN A 190 17.92 -13.43 8.38
C ASN A 190 17.63 -12.05 8.98
N GLN A 191 17.04 -11.18 8.17
CA GLN A 191 16.60 -9.85 8.59
C GLN A 191 15.10 -9.77 8.43
N ILE A 192 14.39 -9.43 9.49
CA ILE A 192 12.94 -9.40 9.55
C ILE A 192 12.52 -7.95 9.75
N PHE A 193 11.78 -7.42 8.79
CA PHE A 193 11.22 -6.07 8.83
C PHE A 193 9.73 -6.18 9.12
N LEU A 194 9.32 -5.56 10.21
CA LEU A 194 7.95 -5.58 10.67
C LEU A 194 7.49 -4.14 10.83
N SER A 195 6.41 -3.79 10.17
CA SER A 195 5.79 -2.45 10.23
C SER A 195 4.31 -2.56 10.52
N ALA A 196 3.66 -1.44 10.79
CA ALA A 196 2.24 -1.37 11.04
C ALA A 196 1.41 -1.94 9.88
N SER A 197 1.88 -1.74 8.62
CA SER A 197 1.32 -2.38 7.43
C SER A 197 2.39 -3.04 6.58
N LYS A 198 1.97 -4.00 5.75
CA LYS A 198 2.83 -4.66 4.77
C LYS A 198 3.38 -3.67 3.73
N THR A 199 2.59 -2.67 3.35
CA THR A 199 3.03 -1.57 2.47
C THR A 199 4.23 -0.84 3.06
N GLN A 200 4.19 -0.50 4.35
CA GLN A 200 5.30 0.15 5.03
C GLN A 200 6.53 -0.78 5.11
N ALA A 201 6.33 -2.07 5.38
CA ALA A 201 7.43 -3.04 5.36
C ALA A 201 8.09 -3.13 3.97
N TYR A 202 7.34 -2.96 2.88
CA TYR A 202 7.89 -2.95 1.53
C TYR A 202 8.73 -1.71 1.19
N VAL A 203 8.60 -0.61 1.92
CA VAL A 203 9.52 0.54 1.80
C VAL A 203 10.96 0.12 2.13
N PHE A 204 11.17 -0.73 3.15
CA PHE A 204 12.50 -1.32 3.41
C PHE A 204 13.02 -2.10 2.21
N ARG A 205 12.15 -2.91 1.60
CA ARG A 205 12.49 -3.71 0.42
C ARG A 205 12.95 -2.83 -0.73
N GLU A 206 12.26 -1.73 -0.99
CA GLU A 206 12.62 -0.79 -2.06
C GLU A 206 13.98 -0.14 -1.80
N TYR A 207 14.24 0.34 -0.59
CA TYR A 207 15.53 0.92 -0.23
C TYR A 207 16.66 -0.10 -0.32
N ILE A 208 16.44 -1.35 0.08
CA ILE A 208 17.42 -2.43 -0.06
C ILE A 208 17.74 -2.69 -1.53
N ILE A 209 16.73 -2.78 -2.39
CA ILE A 209 16.92 -2.98 -3.83
C ILE A 209 17.67 -1.80 -4.45
N GLN A 210 17.30 -0.57 -4.10
CA GLN A 210 18.00 0.63 -4.56
C GLN A 210 19.46 0.66 -4.11
N PHE A 211 19.72 0.25 -2.88
CA PHE A 211 21.09 0.20 -2.34
C PHE A 211 21.94 -0.86 -3.05
N ALA A 212 21.40 -2.05 -3.29
CA ALA A 212 22.10 -3.12 -4.03
C ALA A 212 22.42 -2.70 -5.49
N ARG A 213 21.55 -1.92 -6.12
CA ARG A 213 21.79 -1.37 -7.47
C ARG A 213 22.96 -0.40 -7.54
N ARG A 214 23.40 0.18 -6.43
CA ARG A 214 24.61 1.04 -6.40
C ARG A 214 25.89 0.26 -6.76
N VAL A 215 25.83 -1.06 -6.70
CA VAL A 215 26.92 -2.00 -7.08
C VAL A 215 26.47 -2.98 -8.16
N ASP A 216 25.52 -2.59 -9.00
CA ASP A 216 25.02 -3.34 -10.14
C ASP A 216 24.41 -4.71 -9.79
N VAL A 217 23.88 -4.87 -8.57
CA VAL A 217 23.19 -6.09 -8.14
C VAL A 217 21.68 -5.86 -8.13
N ASP A 218 20.95 -6.61 -8.97
CA ASP A 218 19.50 -6.62 -8.97
C ASP A 218 18.97 -7.70 -8.03
N LEU A 219 18.34 -7.27 -6.92
CA LEU A 219 17.71 -8.16 -5.96
C LEU A 219 16.28 -8.52 -6.38
N THR A 220 15.96 -9.81 -6.30
CA THR A 220 14.63 -10.34 -6.65
C THR A 220 14.14 -11.35 -5.64
N GLY A 221 12.81 -11.50 -5.55
CA GLY A 221 12.15 -12.46 -4.67
C GLY A 221 11.39 -11.78 -3.53
N ASP A 222 10.51 -12.55 -2.90
CA ASP A 222 9.82 -12.21 -1.66
C ASP A 222 9.54 -13.52 -0.91
N PRO A 223 10.30 -13.81 0.18
CA PRO A 223 11.45 -13.05 0.70
C PRO A 223 12.63 -12.98 -0.29
N ILE A 224 13.48 -11.94 -0.15
CA ILE A 224 14.74 -11.86 -0.88
C ILE A 224 15.74 -12.82 -0.21
N VAL A 225 16.30 -13.74 -0.98
CA VAL A 225 17.32 -14.68 -0.47
C VAL A 225 18.69 -14.26 -1.01
N ILE A 226 19.60 -13.94 -0.11
CA ILE A 226 20.98 -13.53 -0.43
C ILE A 226 21.75 -14.75 -0.97
N GLY A 227 22.33 -14.59 -2.16
CA GLY A 227 23.03 -15.68 -2.85
C GLY A 227 24.35 -16.11 -2.21
N ASN A 228 24.97 -15.24 -1.41
CA ASN A 228 26.25 -15.49 -0.75
C ASN A 228 26.16 -16.55 0.36
N ASN A 229 25.13 -16.47 1.19
CA ASN A 229 25.05 -17.22 2.45
C ASN A 229 23.63 -17.75 2.77
N GLY A 230 22.66 -17.47 1.91
CA GLY A 230 21.28 -17.94 2.09
C GLY A 230 20.44 -17.13 3.09
N ALA A 231 20.96 -16.03 3.65
CA ALA A 231 20.20 -15.13 4.51
C ALA A 231 18.94 -14.62 3.80
N LYS A 232 17.86 -14.50 4.54
CA LYS A 232 16.57 -14.05 4.02
C LYS A 232 16.23 -12.66 4.54
N LEU A 233 15.79 -11.79 3.65
CA LEU A 233 15.21 -10.49 3.98
C LEU A 233 13.69 -10.63 3.87
N ILE A 234 12.99 -10.49 4.99
CA ILE A 234 11.58 -10.87 5.16
C ILE A 234 10.79 -9.64 5.56
N PHE A 235 9.72 -9.32 4.83
CA PHE A 235 8.92 -8.10 4.99
C PHE A 235 7.51 -8.45 5.44
N LEU A 236 7.11 -8.02 6.64
CA LEU A 236 5.87 -8.44 7.30
C LEU A 236 5.04 -7.24 7.76
N GLY A 237 3.72 -7.35 7.62
CA GLY A 237 2.75 -6.52 8.32
C GLY A 237 2.47 -7.04 9.75
N THR A 238 1.48 -6.46 10.42
CA THR A 238 1.12 -6.80 11.81
C THR A 238 0.36 -8.11 11.97
N ASN A 239 0.09 -8.84 10.88
CA ASN A 239 -0.58 -10.14 10.96
C ASN A 239 0.29 -11.16 11.70
N SER A 240 -0.03 -11.39 12.98
CA SER A 240 0.75 -12.22 13.91
C SER A 240 0.87 -13.69 13.53
N ASN A 241 0.01 -14.19 12.64
CA ASN A 241 0.00 -15.62 12.28
C ASN A 241 1.16 -15.97 11.32
N THR A 242 1.56 -15.06 10.46
CA THR A 242 2.70 -15.24 9.56
C THR A 242 4.04 -14.95 10.23
N ALA A 243 4.04 -14.11 11.25
CA ALA A 243 5.25 -13.68 11.95
C ALA A 243 5.93 -14.81 12.77
N GLN A 244 5.18 -15.73 13.36
CA GLN A 244 5.71 -16.73 14.30
C GLN A 244 6.70 -17.76 13.70
N SER A 245 6.76 -17.89 12.38
CA SER A 245 7.57 -18.93 11.71
C SER A 245 9.00 -18.50 11.35
N HIS A 246 9.37 -17.25 11.61
CA HIS A 246 10.65 -16.68 11.19
C HIS A 246 11.59 -16.47 12.37
N ASN A 247 12.91 -16.61 12.13
CA ASN A 247 13.98 -16.36 13.07
C ASN A 247 15.07 -15.51 12.41
N GLY A 248 15.51 -14.45 13.06
CA GLY A 248 16.50 -13.51 12.55
C GLY A 248 16.59 -12.22 13.35
N ASP A 249 17.42 -11.30 12.89
CA ASP A 249 17.47 -9.94 13.42
C ASP A 249 16.19 -9.20 13.08
N LEU A 250 15.65 -8.46 14.02
CA LEU A 250 14.33 -7.85 13.94
C LEU A 250 14.41 -6.33 13.89
N TYR A 251 13.70 -5.74 12.94
CA TYR A 251 13.48 -4.30 12.82
C TYR A 251 11.98 -4.03 12.86
N VAL A 252 11.53 -3.27 13.86
CA VAL A 252 10.11 -2.91 14.03
C VAL A 252 9.95 -1.42 13.89
N ASP A 253 9.30 -1.02 12.79
CA ASP A 253 9.04 0.38 12.46
C ASP A 253 7.69 0.84 13.01
N GLU A 254 7.64 2.10 13.42
CA GLU A 254 6.45 2.82 13.87
C GLU A 254 5.69 2.11 15.01
N ILE A 255 6.42 1.68 16.06
CA ILE A 255 5.84 0.89 17.17
C ILE A 255 4.70 1.58 17.90
N PHE A 256 4.69 2.92 17.96
CA PHE A 256 3.63 3.71 18.60
C PHE A 256 2.39 3.90 17.71
N TRP A 257 2.40 3.31 16.50
CA TRP A 257 1.26 3.32 15.57
C TRP A 257 0.71 1.91 15.33
N ILE A 258 1.37 0.87 15.87
CA ILE A 258 0.96 -0.52 15.71
C ILE A 258 -0.22 -0.86 16.63
N PRO A 259 -1.39 -1.21 16.10
CA PRO A 259 -2.49 -1.73 16.90
C PRO A 259 -2.06 -2.99 17.68
N ASN A 260 -2.50 -3.12 18.94
CA ASN A 260 -2.19 -4.28 19.77
C ASN A 260 -0.68 -4.60 19.90
N PHE A 261 0.16 -3.58 20.05
CA PHE A 261 1.61 -3.73 20.17
C PHE A 261 2.04 -4.81 21.16
N GLN A 262 1.35 -4.97 22.29
CA GLN A 262 1.72 -5.99 23.30
C GLN A 262 1.58 -7.42 22.74
N LYS A 263 0.54 -7.69 21.92
CA LYS A 263 0.38 -9.00 21.24
C LYS A 263 1.51 -9.18 20.23
N LEU A 264 1.77 -8.18 19.41
CA LEU A 264 2.83 -8.22 18.41
C LEU A 264 4.20 -8.41 19.06
N ARG A 265 4.51 -7.67 20.12
CA ARG A 265 5.77 -7.80 20.86
C ARG A 265 5.98 -9.21 21.41
N LYS A 266 4.94 -9.85 21.92
CA LYS A 266 5.01 -11.25 22.40
C LYS A 266 5.42 -12.20 21.28
N VAL A 267 4.91 -11.99 20.08
CA VAL A 267 5.27 -12.78 18.89
C VAL A 267 6.67 -12.43 18.41
N SER A 268 6.97 -11.15 18.24
CA SER A 268 8.23 -10.65 17.70
C SER A 268 9.43 -10.95 18.60
N SER A 269 9.25 -10.95 19.93
CA SER A 269 10.30 -11.35 20.87
C SER A 269 10.73 -12.82 20.69
N GLY A 270 9.85 -13.67 20.17
CA GLY A 270 10.19 -15.06 19.81
C GLY A 270 11.11 -15.16 18.60
N MET A 271 10.97 -14.24 17.62
CA MET A 271 11.78 -14.25 16.39
C MET A 271 13.25 -13.94 16.61
N ALA A 272 13.57 -13.07 17.56
CA ALA A 272 14.92 -12.66 17.91
C ALA A 272 15.29 -13.09 19.35
N SER A 273 14.79 -14.24 19.82
CA SER A 273 15.01 -14.72 21.19
C SER A 273 16.42 -15.21 21.46
N GLN A 274 17.15 -15.64 20.43
CA GLN A 274 18.53 -16.11 20.58
C GLN A 274 19.48 -14.95 20.91
N SER A 275 20.48 -15.22 21.76
CA SER A 275 21.36 -14.18 22.31
C SER A 275 22.19 -13.42 21.28
N HIS A 276 22.45 -14.02 20.12
CA HIS A 276 23.21 -13.42 19.03
C HIS A 276 22.35 -12.60 18.05
N LEU A 277 21.01 -12.69 18.17
CA LEU A 277 20.08 -11.93 17.33
C LEU A 277 19.71 -10.59 17.98
N ARG A 278 19.54 -9.58 17.16
CA ARG A 278 19.26 -8.20 17.56
C ARG A 278 17.80 -7.83 17.33
N SER A 279 17.32 -6.89 18.13
CA SER A 279 16.00 -6.28 17.95
C SER A 279 16.14 -4.76 17.95
N THR A 280 15.65 -4.11 16.93
CA THR A 280 15.63 -2.65 16.78
C THR A 280 14.19 -2.19 16.67
N TYR A 281 13.78 -1.35 17.59
CA TYR A 281 12.47 -0.70 17.61
C TYR A 281 12.67 0.78 17.34
N PHE A 282 11.87 1.38 16.47
CA PHE A 282 11.96 2.82 16.20
C PHE A 282 10.62 3.37 15.75
N SER A 283 10.32 4.61 16.14
CA SER A 283 9.03 5.23 15.85
C SER A 283 9.06 6.73 16.07
N THR A 284 8.15 7.42 15.41
CA THR A 284 7.63 8.70 15.88
C THR A 284 6.68 8.46 17.06
N PRO A 285 6.53 9.41 18.02
CA PRO A 285 5.59 9.26 19.12
C PRO A 285 4.14 9.37 18.65
N SER A 286 3.23 8.70 19.34
CA SER A 286 1.79 8.92 19.23
C SER A 286 1.25 9.48 20.55
N THR A 287 0.52 8.69 21.33
CA THR A 287 -0.07 9.14 22.59
C THR A 287 0.50 8.41 23.80
N LEU A 288 0.40 9.05 24.97
CA LEU A 288 0.76 8.42 26.25
C LEU A 288 -0.09 7.18 26.57
N ALA A 289 -1.31 7.10 26.04
CA ALA A 289 -2.21 5.97 26.21
C ALA A 289 -1.85 4.74 25.34
N HIS A 290 -0.93 4.88 24.40
CA HIS A 290 -0.58 3.79 23.48
C HIS A 290 0.04 2.59 24.20
N GLY A 291 -0.35 1.36 23.79
CA GLY A 291 0.14 0.11 24.39
C GLY A 291 1.66 -0.13 24.33
N ALA A 292 2.38 0.59 23.46
CA ALA A 292 3.85 0.56 23.40
C ALA A 292 4.51 1.51 24.43
N TYR A 293 3.80 2.52 24.96
CA TYR A 293 4.40 3.47 25.90
C TYR A 293 4.99 2.82 27.16
N PRO A 294 4.33 1.84 27.80
CA PRO A 294 4.94 1.10 28.93
C PRO A 294 6.21 0.31 28.57
N PHE A 295 6.42 -0.04 27.29
CA PHE A 295 7.66 -0.66 26.82
C PHE A 295 8.78 0.38 26.70
N TRP A 296 8.47 1.54 26.14
CA TRP A 296 9.40 2.67 26.04
C TRP A 296 9.82 3.22 27.41
N SER A 297 8.86 3.43 28.33
CA SER A 297 9.09 4.02 29.65
C SER A 297 9.76 3.06 30.66
N GLY A 298 9.86 1.78 30.34
CA GLY A 298 10.35 0.76 31.30
C GLY A 298 9.27 0.23 32.26
N GLU A 299 8.08 0.79 32.26
CA GLU A 299 6.96 0.30 33.10
C GLU A 299 6.63 -1.17 32.83
N LEU A 300 6.74 -1.61 31.57
CA LEU A 300 6.50 -2.99 31.21
C LEU A 300 7.51 -3.94 31.86
N PHE A 301 8.76 -3.52 32.03
CA PHE A 301 9.78 -4.28 32.75
C PHE A 301 9.41 -4.43 34.24
N ASN A 302 8.80 -3.40 34.81
CA ASN A 302 8.41 -3.39 36.22
C ASN A 302 7.16 -4.21 36.52
N ARG A 303 6.35 -4.54 35.51
CA ARG A 303 5.13 -5.34 35.71
C ARG A 303 5.47 -6.73 36.25
N GLY A 304 4.81 -7.10 37.34
CA GLY A 304 5.04 -8.39 38.04
C GLY A 304 6.25 -8.43 38.99
N ARG A 305 7.05 -7.37 39.05
CA ARG A 305 8.14 -7.25 40.05
C ARG A 305 7.60 -6.61 41.32
N ALA A 306 7.43 -7.42 42.35
CA ALA A 306 6.84 -6.96 43.62
C ALA A 306 7.82 -6.11 44.46
N ARG A 307 9.11 -6.47 44.43
CA ARG A 307 10.13 -5.80 45.23
C ARG A 307 10.60 -4.51 44.58
N ALA A 308 10.67 -3.43 45.34
CA ALA A 308 11.16 -2.14 44.85
C ALA A 308 12.61 -2.23 44.31
N SER A 309 13.46 -3.08 44.91
CA SER A 309 14.85 -3.29 44.48
C SER A 309 15.00 -4.00 43.13
N GLU A 310 13.92 -4.60 42.60
CA GLU A 310 13.87 -5.28 41.30
C GLU A 310 13.32 -4.37 40.20
N ARG A 311 12.79 -3.21 40.58
CA ARG A 311 12.22 -2.23 39.65
C ARG A 311 13.27 -1.27 39.18
N VAL A 312 13.12 -0.82 37.94
CA VAL A 312 13.99 0.20 37.35
C VAL A 312 13.21 1.50 37.22
N ASP A 313 13.87 2.61 37.37
CA ASP A 313 13.41 3.93 37.02
C ASP A 313 14.25 4.44 35.85
N ILE A 314 13.61 4.81 34.79
CA ILE A 314 14.27 5.22 33.55
C ILE A 314 13.83 6.65 33.23
N ASP A 315 14.79 7.56 33.25
CA ASP A 315 14.57 8.92 32.78
C ASP A 315 14.47 8.90 31.26
N ILE A 316 13.23 9.11 30.74
CA ILE A 316 12.91 9.13 29.32
C ILE A 316 12.84 10.56 28.76
N SER A 317 13.39 11.54 29.47
CA SER A 317 13.50 12.90 28.95
C SER A 317 14.48 12.96 27.77
N HIS A 318 14.30 13.96 26.90
CA HIS A 318 15.23 14.20 25.78
C HIS A 318 16.66 14.40 26.30
N ASP A 319 16.86 15.21 27.34
CA ASP A 319 18.17 15.49 27.90
C ASP A 319 18.91 14.22 28.37
N ALA A 320 18.17 13.26 28.91
CA ALA A 320 18.74 12.00 29.34
C ALA A 320 19.07 11.05 28.20
N LEU A 321 18.28 11.07 27.11
CA LEU A 321 18.37 10.06 26.05
C LEU A 321 18.94 10.57 24.72
N ALA A 322 19.18 11.87 24.52
CA ALA A 322 19.68 12.42 23.25
C ALA A 322 21.02 11.82 22.81
N ALA A 323 21.92 11.52 23.78
CA ALA A 323 23.21 10.91 23.49
C ALA A 323 23.14 9.40 23.19
N GLY A 324 22.02 8.75 23.50
CA GLY A 324 21.86 7.30 23.46
C GLY A 324 22.44 6.62 24.71
N VAL A 325 21.62 5.91 25.45
CA VAL A 325 21.95 5.37 26.77
C VAL A 325 21.51 3.91 26.90
N ALA A 326 22.41 3.07 27.46
CA ALA A 326 22.06 1.72 27.92
C ALA A 326 21.27 1.82 29.23
N CYS A 327 19.98 1.46 29.18
CA CYS A 327 19.09 1.57 30.34
C CYS A 327 19.12 0.31 31.22
N PRO A 328 18.72 0.43 32.49
CA PRO A 328 18.80 -0.67 33.45
C PRO A 328 17.91 -1.89 33.11
N ASP A 329 16.94 -1.73 32.23
CA ASP A 329 16.10 -2.84 31.74
C ASP A 329 16.74 -3.63 30.57
N GLY A 330 18.00 -3.31 30.21
CA GLY A 330 18.77 -3.99 29.19
C GLY A 330 18.53 -3.49 27.75
N GLN A 331 17.81 -2.39 27.58
CA GLN A 331 17.60 -1.75 26.29
C GLN A 331 18.47 -0.50 26.15
N TRP A 332 19.02 -0.30 24.96
CA TRP A 332 19.62 0.97 24.60
C TRP A 332 18.54 1.89 24.03
N ARG A 333 18.42 3.10 24.56
CA ARG A 333 17.44 4.08 24.12
C ARG A 333 18.08 5.35 23.62
N GLN A 334 17.44 5.94 22.60
CA GLN A 334 17.79 7.27 22.13
C GLN A 334 16.55 8.04 21.71
N ILE A 335 16.55 9.35 21.94
CA ILE A 335 15.63 10.31 21.33
C ILE A 335 16.42 11.13 20.31
N VAL A 336 15.88 11.25 19.09
CA VAL A 336 16.48 12.06 18.02
C VAL A 336 15.41 13.01 17.49
N THR A 337 15.43 14.24 17.97
CA THR A 337 14.57 15.34 17.48
C THR A 337 15.05 15.84 16.12
N ILE A 338 14.27 16.72 15.48
CA ILE A 338 14.72 17.38 14.25
C ILE A 338 15.96 18.25 14.50
N GLU A 339 16.07 18.87 15.67
CA GLU A 339 17.23 19.70 16.05
C GLU A 339 18.49 18.83 16.22
N ASP A 340 18.37 17.66 16.83
CA ASP A 340 19.46 16.69 16.93
C ASP A 340 19.90 16.18 15.55
N ALA A 341 18.94 15.95 14.66
CA ALA A 341 19.22 15.51 13.31
C ALA A 341 19.99 16.59 12.52
N LEU A 342 19.56 17.84 12.60
CA LEU A 342 20.26 18.98 11.97
C LEU A 342 21.66 19.17 12.57
N ALA A 343 21.79 19.12 13.90
CA ALA A 343 23.09 19.18 14.59
C ALA A 343 24.00 18.02 14.20
N GLY A 344 23.43 16.85 13.91
CA GLY A 344 24.13 15.66 13.41
C GLY A 344 24.42 15.66 11.90
N GLY A 345 24.26 16.80 11.24
CA GLY A 345 24.63 16.99 9.82
C GLY A 345 23.51 16.69 8.79
N CYS A 346 22.29 16.45 9.24
CA CYS A 346 21.15 16.27 8.32
C CYS A 346 20.81 17.60 7.62
N THR A 347 20.93 17.64 6.30
CA THR A 347 20.66 18.84 5.48
C THR A 347 19.32 18.79 4.73
N LEU A 348 18.47 17.83 5.07
CA LEU A 348 17.22 17.58 4.33
C LEU A 348 16.10 18.56 4.67
N PHE A 349 16.24 19.37 5.75
CA PHE A 349 15.17 20.19 6.28
C PHE A 349 15.56 21.64 6.45
N ASN A 350 14.57 22.50 6.27
CA ASN A 350 14.60 23.88 6.74
C ASN A 350 13.70 23.99 7.98
N LEU A 351 14.29 24.23 9.14
CA LEU A 351 13.60 24.26 10.43
C LEU A 351 12.51 25.35 10.48
N GLU A 352 12.84 26.55 10.00
CA GLU A 352 11.86 27.66 9.99
C GLU A 352 10.67 27.36 9.10
N GLN A 353 10.90 26.71 7.95
CA GLN A 353 9.83 26.30 7.06
C GLN A 353 8.95 25.23 7.71
N LEU A 354 9.53 24.21 8.35
CA LEU A 354 8.78 23.19 9.07
C LEU A 354 7.92 23.78 10.21
N GLN A 355 8.46 24.75 10.95
CA GLN A 355 7.71 25.45 11.99
C GLN A 355 6.54 26.28 11.45
N ARG A 356 6.67 26.86 10.27
CA ARG A 356 5.58 27.59 9.60
C ARG A 356 4.53 26.68 8.96
N GLU A 357 4.92 25.47 8.57
CA GLU A 357 4.04 24.52 7.90
C GLU A 357 3.24 23.64 8.85
N ASN A 358 3.63 23.56 10.12
CA ASN A 358 3.01 22.70 11.12
C ASN A 358 2.50 23.49 12.31
N SER A 359 1.40 23.01 12.94
CA SER A 359 0.97 23.57 14.22
C SER A 359 2.03 23.33 15.30
N VAL A 360 2.00 24.14 16.37
CA VAL A 360 2.93 23.96 17.49
C VAL A 360 2.83 22.56 18.08
N ASP A 361 1.62 22.03 18.24
CA ASP A 361 1.38 20.70 18.82
C ASP A 361 1.88 19.59 17.88
N ASP A 362 1.65 19.72 16.56
CA ASP A 362 2.17 18.75 15.59
C ASP A 362 3.67 18.85 15.44
N PHE A 363 4.23 20.05 15.44
CA PHE A 363 5.67 20.23 15.41
C PHE A 363 6.32 19.57 16.62
N ARG A 364 5.77 19.76 17.82
CA ARG A 364 6.25 19.11 19.05
C ARG A 364 6.12 17.60 18.98
N ASN A 365 5.00 17.08 18.50
CA ASN A 365 4.80 15.63 18.36
C ASN A 365 5.69 15.04 17.26
N LEU A 366 5.57 15.50 16.02
CA LEU A 366 6.18 14.86 14.86
C LEU A 366 7.70 15.12 14.75
N PHE A 367 8.17 16.29 15.20
CA PHE A 367 9.55 16.71 15.00
C PHE A 367 10.35 16.82 16.29
N MET A 368 9.72 17.18 17.43
CA MET A 368 10.40 17.26 18.74
C MET A 368 10.20 16.01 19.60
N CYS A 369 9.56 14.97 19.06
CA CYS A 369 9.39 13.67 19.70
C CYS A 369 8.57 13.70 21.01
N GLU A 370 7.62 14.62 21.15
CA GLU A 370 6.75 14.69 22.33
C GLU A 370 5.49 13.83 22.15
N PHE A 371 5.13 13.06 23.18
CA PHE A 371 3.87 12.29 23.18
C PHE A 371 2.68 13.18 23.42
N VAL A 372 1.58 12.91 22.70
CA VAL A 372 0.32 13.64 22.86
C VAL A 372 -0.48 13.10 24.06
N ASP A 373 -1.01 14.01 24.90
CA ASP A 373 -2.04 13.65 25.88
C ASP A 373 -3.42 13.78 25.23
N ASP A 374 -4.05 12.66 24.91
CA ASP A 374 -5.33 12.59 24.21
C ASP A 374 -6.56 12.70 25.13
N LYS A 375 -6.39 12.95 26.44
CA LYS A 375 -7.48 13.05 27.41
C LYS A 375 -8.52 14.13 27.08
N ALA A 376 -8.10 15.19 26.39
CA ALA A 376 -8.98 16.27 25.98
C ALA A 376 -9.64 16.03 24.61
N SER A 377 -9.24 15.01 23.86
CA SER A 377 -9.84 14.68 22.57
C SER A 377 -11.24 14.09 22.71
N VAL A 378 -12.11 14.42 21.75
CA VAL A 378 -13.43 13.80 21.63
C VAL A 378 -13.33 12.35 21.14
N PHE A 379 -12.26 12.04 20.42
CA PHE A 379 -11.95 10.73 19.85
C PHE A 379 -10.69 10.17 20.51
N PRO A 380 -10.80 9.38 21.59
CA PRO A 380 -9.65 8.76 22.24
C PRO A 380 -8.87 7.87 21.27
N PHE A 381 -7.55 7.87 21.38
CA PHE A 381 -6.68 7.07 20.51
C PHE A 381 -7.02 5.57 20.56
N GLU A 382 -7.41 5.04 21.73
CA GLU A 382 -7.80 3.63 21.87
C GLU A 382 -8.98 3.24 20.96
N ASP A 383 -9.96 4.14 20.79
CA ASP A 383 -11.10 3.91 19.91
C ASP A 383 -10.68 3.96 18.44
N LEU A 384 -9.81 4.90 18.07
CA LEU A 384 -9.27 5.04 16.72
C LEU A 384 -8.36 3.86 16.34
N GLN A 385 -7.59 3.35 17.28
CA GLN A 385 -6.70 2.21 17.07
C GLN A 385 -7.47 0.94 16.64
N ARG A 386 -8.69 0.77 17.11
CA ARG A 386 -9.57 -0.35 16.69
C ARG A 386 -10.06 -0.23 15.26
N CYS A 387 -9.93 0.95 14.67
CA CYS A 387 -10.30 1.24 13.28
C CYS A 387 -9.15 1.04 12.28
N MET A 388 -7.94 0.86 12.77
CA MET A 388 -6.74 0.69 11.94
C MET A 388 -6.60 -0.76 11.47
N VAL A 389 -6.43 -0.94 10.16
CA VAL A 389 -6.23 -2.25 9.53
C VAL A 389 -5.06 -2.21 8.54
N ASP A 390 -4.48 -3.33 8.22
CA ASP A 390 -3.62 -3.46 7.04
C ASP A 390 -4.52 -3.66 5.82
N SER A 391 -4.77 -2.58 5.07
CA SER A 391 -5.72 -2.59 3.95
C SER A 391 -5.34 -3.55 2.83
N LEU A 392 -4.04 -3.84 2.62
CA LEU A 392 -3.58 -4.80 1.62
C LEU A 392 -3.77 -6.25 2.04
N GLU A 393 -3.82 -6.53 3.33
CA GLU A 393 -4.06 -7.88 3.86
C GLU A 393 -5.53 -8.15 4.17
N GLU A 394 -6.29 -7.12 4.59
CA GLU A 394 -7.67 -7.27 5.05
C GLU A 394 -8.73 -7.02 3.95
N TRP A 395 -8.41 -6.15 2.96
CA TRP A 395 -9.38 -5.76 1.92
C TRP A 395 -9.08 -6.46 0.59
N GLU A 396 -9.44 -7.73 0.49
CA GLU A 396 -9.27 -8.54 -0.73
C GLU A 396 -9.94 -7.94 -1.97
N ASP A 397 -10.92 -7.08 -1.76
CA ASP A 397 -11.79 -6.48 -2.77
C ASP A 397 -11.38 -5.06 -3.18
N PHE A 398 -10.23 -4.56 -2.70
CA PHE A 398 -9.69 -3.24 -3.00
C PHE A 398 -8.30 -3.34 -3.61
N ALA A 399 -8.11 -2.74 -4.79
CA ALA A 399 -6.85 -2.74 -5.53
C ALA A 399 -6.35 -1.30 -5.73
N PRO A 400 -5.65 -0.68 -4.76
CA PRO A 400 -5.34 0.76 -4.75
C PRO A 400 -4.56 1.26 -5.96
N PHE A 401 -3.84 0.39 -6.65
CA PHE A 401 -3.01 0.73 -7.82
C PHE A 401 -3.68 0.46 -9.17
N ALA A 402 -4.96 0.04 -9.16
CA ALA A 402 -5.72 -0.16 -10.40
C ALA A 402 -6.40 1.14 -10.85
N ASP A 403 -6.66 1.28 -12.15
CA ASP A 403 -7.40 2.41 -12.71
C ASP A 403 -8.81 2.54 -12.11
N ASN A 404 -9.42 1.43 -11.74
CA ASN A 404 -10.69 1.36 -11.02
C ASN A 404 -10.51 0.52 -9.75
N PRO A 405 -10.06 1.14 -8.65
CA PRO A 405 -9.59 0.41 -7.45
C PRO A 405 -10.67 -0.38 -6.73
N PHE A 406 -11.93 0.03 -6.85
CA PHE A 406 -13.06 -0.55 -6.11
C PHE A 406 -14.16 -1.13 -7.01
N GLY A 407 -13.93 -1.17 -8.34
CA GLY A 407 -14.89 -1.66 -9.33
C GLY A 407 -16.17 -0.80 -9.38
N SER A 408 -17.32 -1.43 -9.62
CA SER A 408 -18.62 -0.74 -9.72
C SER A 408 -19.29 -0.47 -8.36
N ARG A 409 -18.64 -0.77 -7.24
CA ARG A 409 -19.24 -0.58 -5.91
C ARG A 409 -19.32 0.89 -5.56
N PRO A 410 -20.39 1.30 -4.86
CA PRO A 410 -20.59 2.69 -4.50
C PRO A 410 -19.55 3.19 -3.50
N VAL A 411 -19.17 4.46 -3.66
CA VAL A 411 -18.40 5.20 -2.68
C VAL A 411 -19.03 6.57 -2.42
N TRP A 412 -18.73 7.12 -1.25
CA TRP A 412 -19.12 8.44 -0.83
C TRP A 412 -17.91 9.34 -0.70
N VAL A 413 -18.02 10.56 -1.16
CA VAL A 413 -16.96 11.56 -1.04
C VAL A 413 -17.37 12.61 -0.01
N GLY A 414 -16.50 12.84 0.96
CA GLY A 414 -16.61 13.97 1.87
C GLY A 414 -15.50 14.97 1.59
N TYR A 415 -15.83 16.25 1.61
CA TYR A 415 -14.89 17.30 1.29
C TYR A 415 -15.03 18.50 2.23
N ASP A 416 -13.92 18.87 2.85
CA ASP A 416 -13.75 20.04 3.71
C ASP A 416 -12.86 21.07 3.01
N PRO A 417 -13.42 22.11 2.37
CA PRO A 417 -12.67 23.08 1.58
C PRO A 417 -11.86 24.04 2.46
N SER A 418 -10.68 24.40 2.02
CA SER A 418 -9.92 25.50 2.60
C SER A 418 -9.42 26.48 1.53
N HIS A 419 -9.10 27.69 1.94
CA HIS A 419 -8.56 28.75 1.08
C HIS A 419 -7.32 29.34 1.75
N SER A 420 -6.27 29.59 0.96
CA SER A 420 -5.04 30.32 1.31
C SER A 420 -4.48 30.08 2.74
N GLY A 421 -3.61 29.09 2.85
CA GLY A 421 -2.83 28.81 4.07
C GLY A 421 -3.19 27.50 4.76
N ASP A 422 -4.47 27.14 4.84
CA ASP A 422 -4.94 25.87 5.41
C ASP A 422 -5.02 24.77 4.35
N SER A 423 -5.04 23.52 4.75
CA SER A 423 -5.24 22.38 3.84
C SER A 423 -6.72 22.07 3.67
N ALA A 424 -7.12 21.70 2.44
CA ALA A 424 -8.45 21.15 2.18
C ALA A 424 -8.40 19.63 2.33
N GLY A 425 -9.36 19.04 3.04
CA GLY A 425 -9.47 17.61 3.24
C GLY A 425 -10.46 16.95 2.27
N CYS A 426 -10.08 15.84 1.62
CA CYS A 426 -10.99 15.04 0.80
C CYS A 426 -10.85 13.56 1.16
N VAL A 427 -11.98 12.87 1.31
CA VAL A 427 -12.03 11.45 1.69
C VAL A 427 -12.97 10.69 0.77
N VAL A 428 -12.51 9.53 0.29
CA VAL A 428 -13.33 8.54 -0.41
C VAL A 428 -13.67 7.42 0.57
N LEU A 429 -14.94 7.31 0.91
CA LEU A 429 -15.47 6.37 1.89
C LEU A 429 -16.34 5.30 1.20
N ALA A 430 -16.00 4.03 1.38
CA ALA A 430 -16.87 2.93 0.97
C ALA A 430 -17.90 2.65 2.08
N PRO A 431 -19.21 2.68 1.77
CA PRO A 431 -20.24 2.26 2.72
C PRO A 431 -20.23 0.75 2.95
N PRO A 432 -20.75 0.27 4.08
CA PRO A 432 -20.89 -1.17 4.33
C PRO A 432 -21.86 -1.83 3.36
N VAL A 433 -21.52 -3.01 2.89
CA VAL A 433 -22.36 -3.82 1.98
C VAL A 433 -23.61 -4.35 2.69
N VAL A 434 -23.51 -4.57 4.00
CA VAL A 434 -24.60 -5.09 4.84
C VAL A 434 -24.82 -4.17 6.03
N ALA A 435 -26.05 -4.11 6.51
CA ALA A 435 -26.37 -3.33 7.70
C ALA A 435 -25.50 -3.74 8.90
N GLY A 436 -24.89 -2.77 9.57
CA GLY A 436 -23.96 -3.01 10.69
C GLY A 436 -22.55 -3.43 10.26
N GLY A 437 -22.25 -3.48 8.97
CA GLY A 437 -20.92 -3.68 8.43
C GLY A 437 -20.01 -2.45 8.64
N LYS A 438 -18.81 -2.48 8.06
CA LYS A 438 -17.80 -1.46 8.27
C LYS A 438 -17.73 -0.48 7.10
N PHE A 439 -17.59 0.80 7.44
CA PHE A 439 -17.17 1.83 6.52
C PHE A 439 -15.67 1.73 6.31
N ARG A 440 -15.16 1.99 5.10
CA ARG A 440 -13.73 1.95 4.79
C ARG A 440 -13.29 3.24 4.13
N ILE A 441 -12.29 3.90 4.69
CA ILE A 441 -11.65 5.04 4.02
C ILE A 441 -10.66 4.47 3.01
N LEU A 442 -11.04 4.48 1.73
CA LEU A 442 -10.26 3.91 0.63
C LEU A 442 -9.13 4.84 0.19
N GLU A 443 -9.42 6.16 0.18
CA GLU A 443 -8.49 7.18 -0.29
C GLU A 443 -8.72 8.48 0.46
N ARG A 444 -7.65 9.24 0.69
CA ARG A 444 -7.69 10.55 1.34
C ARG A 444 -6.69 11.49 0.69
N HIS A 445 -7.04 12.75 0.65
CA HIS A 445 -6.21 13.81 0.11
C HIS A 445 -6.22 15.00 1.04
N GLN A 446 -5.08 15.67 1.13
CA GLN A 446 -4.91 16.99 1.74
C GLN A 446 -4.29 17.92 0.71
N TRP A 447 -5.01 18.95 0.32
CA TRP A 447 -4.60 19.90 -0.70
C TRP A 447 -4.28 21.24 -0.08
N LYS A 448 -3.04 21.68 -0.17
CA LYS A 448 -2.58 22.95 0.36
C LYS A 448 -2.30 23.94 -0.78
N GLY A 449 -2.81 25.17 -0.66
CA GLY A 449 -2.56 26.25 -1.62
C GLY A 449 -3.17 26.06 -3.02
N MET A 450 -4.11 25.12 -3.19
CA MET A 450 -4.85 24.94 -4.44
C MET A 450 -6.00 25.93 -4.56
N ASP A 451 -6.22 26.47 -5.75
CA ASP A 451 -7.42 27.26 -6.04
C ASP A 451 -8.67 26.36 -6.12
N PHE A 452 -9.84 26.96 -6.03
CA PHE A 452 -11.12 26.25 -6.01
C PHE A 452 -11.40 25.46 -7.30
N ALA A 453 -10.93 25.95 -8.46
CA ALA A 453 -11.11 25.25 -9.72
C ALA A 453 -10.30 23.97 -9.78
N THR A 454 -9.06 24.02 -9.32
CA THR A 454 -8.16 22.86 -9.21
C THR A 454 -8.69 21.85 -8.18
N GLN A 455 -9.22 22.32 -7.04
CA GLN A 455 -9.86 21.45 -6.05
C GLN A 455 -11.07 20.72 -6.63
N ALA A 456 -11.98 21.45 -7.33
CA ALA A 456 -13.15 20.86 -7.97
C ALA A 456 -12.76 19.87 -9.07
N GLU A 457 -11.71 20.16 -9.85
CA GLU A 457 -11.20 19.26 -10.86
C GLU A 457 -10.64 17.96 -10.26
N SER A 458 -9.93 18.06 -9.13
CA SER A 458 -9.45 16.87 -8.40
C SER A 458 -10.62 16.00 -7.91
N ILE A 459 -11.72 16.60 -7.44
CA ILE A 459 -12.95 15.86 -7.09
C ILE A 459 -13.58 15.22 -8.35
N ARG A 460 -13.56 15.91 -9.50
CA ARG A 460 -14.07 15.35 -10.75
C ARG A 460 -13.30 14.08 -11.15
N GLN A 461 -11.98 14.08 -11.03
CA GLN A 461 -11.15 12.91 -11.29
C GLN A 461 -11.50 11.73 -10.37
N LEU A 462 -11.87 11.97 -9.11
CA LEU A 462 -12.37 10.91 -8.23
C LEU A 462 -13.67 10.31 -8.74
N THR A 463 -14.57 11.10 -9.37
CA THR A 463 -15.82 10.56 -9.97
C THR A 463 -15.57 9.73 -11.23
N GLU A 464 -14.42 9.88 -11.88
CA GLU A 464 -14.00 9.04 -12.99
C GLU A 464 -13.34 7.73 -12.52
N LYS A 465 -12.64 7.81 -11.38
CA LYS A 465 -11.91 6.69 -10.77
C LYS A 465 -12.83 5.73 -10.00
N TYR A 466 -13.87 6.26 -9.37
CA TYR A 466 -14.81 5.53 -8.50
C TYR A 466 -16.26 5.70 -8.93
N ASN A 467 -17.09 4.74 -8.56
CA ASN A 467 -18.55 4.87 -8.66
C ASN A 467 -19.09 5.73 -7.50
N VAL A 468 -19.02 7.05 -7.63
CA VAL A 468 -19.43 7.99 -6.60
C VAL A 468 -20.94 8.16 -6.57
N GLU A 469 -21.59 7.78 -5.46
CA GLU A 469 -23.03 7.96 -5.24
C GLU A 469 -23.40 9.16 -4.39
N TYR A 470 -22.46 9.71 -3.66
CA TYR A 470 -22.67 10.84 -2.77
C TYR A 470 -21.42 11.72 -2.70
N ILE A 471 -21.64 13.05 -2.71
CA ILE A 471 -20.62 14.04 -2.40
C ILE A 471 -21.19 15.02 -1.38
N GLY A 472 -20.59 15.06 -0.18
CA GLY A 472 -20.91 16.04 0.87
C GLY A 472 -19.81 17.08 0.99
N ILE A 473 -20.14 18.35 0.90
CA ILE A 473 -19.19 19.48 0.89
C ILE A 473 -19.57 20.50 1.93
N ASP A 474 -18.63 20.96 2.76
CA ASP A 474 -18.86 22.14 3.57
C ASP A 474 -19.02 23.37 2.66
N ALA A 475 -20.20 23.93 2.65
CA ALA A 475 -20.56 25.14 1.93
C ALA A 475 -20.61 26.39 2.84
N THR A 476 -19.99 26.33 4.02
CA THR A 476 -19.92 27.45 4.95
C THR A 476 -18.91 28.49 4.44
N GLY A 477 -19.30 29.74 4.36
CA GLY A 477 -18.41 30.84 3.94
C GLY A 477 -17.82 30.64 2.54
N LEU A 478 -16.50 30.47 2.43
CA LEU A 478 -15.78 30.33 1.16
C LEU A 478 -16.04 29.00 0.45
N GLY A 479 -16.43 27.96 1.17
CA GLY A 479 -16.71 26.64 0.61
C GLY A 479 -17.82 26.59 -0.42
N ILE A 480 -18.71 27.60 -0.42
CA ILE A 480 -19.78 27.74 -1.42
C ILE A 480 -19.22 27.82 -2.86
N GLY A 481 -18.01 28.38 -3.05
CA GLY A 481 -17.38 28.50 -4.35
C GLY A 481 -17.03 27.12 -4.95
N VAL A 482 -16.38 26.26 -4.18
CA VAL A 482 -16.07 24.89 -4.63
C VAL A 482 -17.35 24.07 -4.81
N PHE A 483 -18.31 24.21 -3.89
CA PHE A 483 -19.60 23.53 -4.01
C PHE A 483 -20.32 23.85 -5.33
N GLN A 484 -20.33 25.10 -5.76
CA GLN A 484 -20.93 25.48 -7.04
C GLN A 484 -20.21 24.86 -8.23
N LEU A 485 -18.88 24.81 -8.19
CA LEU A 485 -18.08 24.19 -9.24
C LEU A 485 -18.33 22.67 -9.30
N VAL A 486 -18.34 21.98 -8.16
CA VAL A 486 -18.62 20.54 -8.10
C VAL A 486 -20.04 20.25 -8.58
N ARG A 487 -21.02 21.06 -8.18
CA ARG A 487 -22.41 20.90 -8.62
C ARG A 487 -22.61 21.01 -10.13
N SER A 488 -21.72 21.70 -10.84
CA SER A 488 -21.80 21.82 -12.29
C SER A 488 -21.60 20.49 -13.01
N PHE A 489 -20.79 19.57 -12.49
CA PHE A 489 -20.57 18.23 -13.03
C PHE A 489 -21.23 17.11 -12.21
N TYR A 490 -21.52 17.37 -10.93
CA TYR A 490 -22.23 16.44 -10.05
C TYR A 490 -23.41 17.14 -9.38
N PRO A 491 -24.56 17.26 -10.05
CA PRO A 491 -25.73 18.03 -9.58
C PRO A 491 -26.33 17.56 -8.26
N ALA A 492 -26.09 16.28 -7.88
CA ALA A 492 -26.56 15.68 -6.63
C ALA A 492 -25.65 15.99 -5.42
N ALA A 493 -24.60 16.80 -5.58
CA ALA A 493 -23.74 17.19 -4.47
C ALA A 493 -24.55 17.89 -3.37
N ARG A 494 -24.28 17.51 -2.13
CA ARG A 494 -24.98 18.03 -0.94
C ARG A 494 -24.16 19.13 -0.27
N ASP A 495 -24.78 20.29 -0.05
CA ASP A 495 -24.20 21.35 0.76
C ASP A 495 -24.39 21.04 2.25
N ILE A 496 -23.32 21.17 3.00
CA ILE A 496 -23.30 21.05 4.45
C ILE A 496 -23.00 22.43 5.01
N ARG A 497 -23.82 22.93 5.92
CA ARG A 497 -23.60 24.22 6.55
C ARG A 497 -23.32 24.02 8.04
N TYR A 498 -22.21 24.53 8.49
CA TYR A 498 -21.80 24.39 9.87
C TYR A 498 -22.64 25.25 10.80
N THR A 499 -23.53 24.60 11.54
CA THR A 499 -24.14 25.12 12.75
C THR A 499 -23.62 24.30 13.94
N PRO A 500 -23.74 24.79 15.19
CA PRO A 500 -23.38 24.02 16.38
C PRO A 500 -24.11 22.66 16.44
N GLU A 501 -25.35 22.60 15.98
CA GLU A 501 -26.17 21.40 15.94
C GLU A 501 -25.66 20.43 14.89
N MET A 502 -25.34 20.93 13.67
CA MET A 502 -24.79 20.11 12.60
C MET A 502 -23.42 19.52 12.99
N LYS A 503 -22.52 20.34 13.53
CA LYS A 503 -21.22 19.85 14.05
C LYS A 503 -21.41 18.79 15.13
N THR A 504 -22.36 19.02 16.04
CA THR A 504 -22.68 18.05 17.10
C THR A 504 -23.21 16.75 16.52
N ALA A 505 -24.12 16.78 15.55
CA ALA A 505 -24.66 15.59 14.90
C ALA A 505 -23.57 14.79 14.19
N MET A 506 -22.69 15.47 13.43
CA MET A 506 -21.55 14.83 12.73
C MET A 506 -20.58 14.16 13.72
N VAL A 507 -20.19 14.86 14.76
CA VAL A 507 -19.26 14.35 15.76
C VAL A 507 -19.85 13.15 16.53
N LEU A 508 -21.13 13.24 16.93
CA LEU A 508 -21.80 12.12 17.62
C LEU A 508 -21.93 10.90 16.71
N LYS A 509 -22.23 11.10 15.42
CA LYS A 509 -22.29 10.03 14.43
C LYS A 509 -20.94 9.35 14.27
N ALA A 510 -19.88 10.12 14.01
CA ALA A 510 -18.53 9.58 13.87
C ALA A 510 -18.09 8.86 15.16
N LYS A 511 -18.39 9.44 16.33
CA LYS A 511 -18.07 8.82 17.62
C LYS A 511 -18.76 7.46 17.81
N ASP A 512 -20.02 7.33 17.42
CA ASP A 512 -20.74 6.06 17.48
C ASP A 512 -20.11 5.02 16.54
N VAL A 513 -19.83 5.39 15.28
CA VAL A 513 -19.22 4.52 14.27
C VAL A 513 -17.82 4.05 14.72
N ILE A 514 -16.98 4.97 15.22
CA ILE A 514 -15.61 4.67 15.68
C ILE A 514 -15.64 3.79 16.93
N ARG A 515 -16.45 4.11 17.94
CA ARG A 515 -16.54 3.33 19.18
C ARG A 515 -17.00 1.90 18.96
N ARG A 516 -17.86 1.67 17.97
CA ARG A 516 -18.29 0.32 17.57
C ARG A 516 -17.27 -0.40 16.71
N GLY A 517 -16.16 0.23 16.33
CA GLY A 517 -15.18 -0.33 15.39
C GLY A 517 -15.75 -0.55 13.99
N CYS A 518 -16.74 0.26 13.60
CA CYS A 518 -17.39 0.20 12.29
C CYS A 518 -16.77 1.13 11.25
N LEU A 519 -15.69 1.84 11.57
CA LEU A 519 -14.84 2.53 10.61
C LEU A 519 -13.55 1.73 10.43
N GLU A 520 -13.07 1.60 9.20
CA GLU A 520 -11.75 1.06 8.90
C GLU A 520 -10.96 2.04 8.03
N TYR A 521 -9.68 2.15 8.32
CA TYR A 521 -8.71 2.85 7.47
C TYR A 521 -7.33 2.20 7.60
N ASP A 522 -6.51 2.39 6.58
CA ASP A 522 -5.17 1.81 6.56
C ASP A 522 -4.34 2.35 7.73
N VAL A 523 -3.66 1.45 8.43
CA VAL A 523 -2.84 1.78 9.60
C VAL A 523 -1.69 2.74 9.28
N SER A 524 -1.25 2.81 8.02
CA SER A 524 -0.26 3.80 7.57
C SER A 524 -0.82 5.22 7.47
N ALA A 525 -2.15 5.36 7.52
CA ALA A 525 -2.85 6.64 7.43
C ALA A 525 -2.92 7.35 8.80
N THR A 526 -1.77 7.62 9.39
CA THR A 526 -1.65 8.25 10.72
C THR A 526 -2.25 9.65 10.76
N ASP A 527 -2.30 10.34 9.64
CA ASP A 527 -2.96 11.64 9.46
C ASP A 527 -4.47 11.59 9.72
N ILE A 528 -5.16 10.47 9.40
CA ILE A 528 -6.57 10.28 9.79
C ILE A 528 -6.69 10.27 11.31
N THR A 529 -5.84 9.50 11.97
CA THR A 529 -5.84 9.37 13.44
C THR A 529 -5.59 10.72 14.11
N THR A 530 -4.53 11.42 13.70
CA THR A 530 -4.18 12.73 14.27
C THR A 530 -5.28 13.77 14.02
N SER A 531 -5.91 13.73 12.84
CA SER A 531 -7.02 14.61 12.47
C SER A 531 -8.25 14.43 13.39
N PHE A 532 -8.63 13.19 13.69
CA PHE A 532 -9.70 12.93 14.65
C PHE A 532 -9.31 13.32 16.08
N MET A 533 -8.08 13.06 16.49
CA MET A 533 -7.59 13.40 17.83
C MET A 533 -7.53 14.92 18.07
N ALA A 534 -7.39 15.71 17.02
CA ALA A 534 -7.37 17.18 17.12
C ALA A 534 -8.74 17.77 17.49
N ILE A 535 -9.83 17.02 17.35
CA ILE A 535 -11.18 17.54 17.61
C ILE A 535 -11.46 17.59 19.12
N ARG A 536 -11.80 18.79 19.59
CA ARG A 536 -12.12 19.08 21.00
C ARG A 536 -13.50 19.69 21.14
N LYS A 537 -14.11 19.47 22.30
CA LYS A 537 -15.38 20.12 22.67
C LYS A 537 -15.07 21.49 23.23
N THR A 538 -15.65 22.52 22.64
CA THR A 538 -15.52 23.93 23.06
C THR A 538 -16.89 24.55 23.29
N MET A 539 -16.89 25.78 23.76
CA MET A 539 -18.11 26.57 23.86
C MET A 539 -18.17 27.60 22.73
N THR A 540 -19.35 27.83 22.18
CA THR A 540 -19.53 28.91 21.20
C THR A 540 -19.09 30.25 21.80
N SER A 541 -18.73 31.21 20.95
CA SER A 541 -18.31 32.56 21.38
C SER A 541 -19.35 33.27 22.29
N SER A 542 -20.62 32.89 22.18
CA SER A 542 -21.67 33.36 23.05
C SER A 542 -21.74 32.64 24.41
N GLY A 543 -20.97 31.57 24.62
CA GLY A 543 -20.99 30.75 25.84
C GLY A 543 -22.29 29.96 26.07
N ARG A 544 -23.25 29.98 25.12
CA ARG A 544 -24.59 29.40 25.31
C ARG A 544 -24.72 27.96 24.85
N SER A 545 -23.88 27.52 23.92
CA SER A 545 -23.94 26.16 23.32
C SER A 545 -22.55 25.55 23.24
N ALA A 546 -22.46 24.24 23.44
CA ALA A 546 -21.26 23.49 23.15
C ALA A 546 -21.12 23.33 21.64
N THR A 547 -19.90 23.39 21.14
CA THR A 547 -19.54 23.12 19.75
C THR A 547 -18.29 22.26 19.71
N TYR A 548 -17.87 21.88 18.52
CA TYR A 548 -16.66 21.08 18.29
C TYR A 548 -15.77 21.84 17.32
N GLU A 549 -14.50 21.92 17.65
CA GLU A 549 -13.49 22.61 16.85
C GLU A 549 -12.18 21.82 16.91
N ALA A 550 -11.35 22.00 15.89
CA ALA A 550 -9.95 21.61 16.00
C ALA A 550 -9.26 22.50 17.04
N SER A 551 -8.29 21.97 17.74
CA SER A 551 -7.42 22.74 18.63
C SER A 551 -6.75 23.84 17.82
N ARG A 552 -7.18 25.09 17.97
CA ARG A 552 -6.60 26.25 17.30
C ARG A 552 -5.39 26.72 18.09
N THR A 553 -4.22 26.35 17.65
CA THR A 553 -3.04 27.22 17.70
C THR A 553 -2.95 27.91 16.34
N GLU A 554 -2.61 29.16 16.28
CA GLU A 554 -2.92 30.17 15.25
C GLU A 554 -2.57 29.85 13.79
N GLU A 555 -2.05 28.67 13.39
CA GLU A 555 -1.49 28.47 12.04
C GLU A 555 -1.86 27.17 11.29
N ALA A 556 -2.52 26.16 11.84
CA ALA A 556 -3.04 25.05 11.01
C ALA A 556 -4.10 24.19 11.71
N SER A 557 -5.27 24.09 11.11
CA SER A 557 -6.30 23.12 11.48
C SER A 557 -6.03 21.78 10.81
N HIS A 558 -5.53 20.79 11.53
CA HIS A 558 -5.29 19.45 10.98
C HIS A 558 -6.49 18.50 11.13
N ALA A 559 -7.69 19.03 11.35
CA ALA A 559 -8.90 18.21 11.43
C ALA A 559 -9.65 18.04 10.09
N ASP A 560 -9.09 18.52 8.98
CA ASP A 560 -9.76 18.57 7.67
C ASP A 560 -10.16 17.18 7.18
N VAL A 561 -9.28 16.17 7.35
CA VAL A 561 -9.57 14.77 6.98
C VAL A 561 -10.68 14.19 7.88
N ALA A 562 -10.71 14.53 9.16
CA ALA A 562 -11.77 14.08 10.07
C ALA A 562 -13.10 14.74 9.72
N TRP A 563 -13.14 16.05 9.41
CA TRP A 563 -14.35 16.72 8.95
C TRP A 563 -14.82 16.18 7.61
N ALA A 564 -13.91 15.98 6.64
CA ALA A 564 -14.24 15.34 5.37
C ALA A 564 -14.83 13.93 5.57
N THR A 565 -14.24 13.12 6.47
CA THR A 565 -14.80 11.81 6.81
C THR A 565 -16.20 11.92 7.38
N MET A 566 -16.45 12.89 8.27
CA MET A 566 -17.77 13.13 8.83
C MET A 566 -18.77 13.62 7.80
N HIS A 567 -18.34 14.41 6.79
CA HIS A 567 -19.21 14.80 5.66
C HIS A 567 -19.65 13.59 4.83
N ALA A 568 -18.75 12.65 4.58
CA ALA A 568 -19.11 11.40 3.89
C ALA A 568 -20.09 10.55 4.73
N LEU A 569 -19.86 10.44 6.04
CA LEU A 569 -20.70 9.67 6.95
C LEU A 569 -22.13 10.23 7.08
N LEU A 570 -22.37 11.50 6.74
CA LEU A 570 -23.72 12.08 6.76
C LEU A 570 -24.70 11.44 5.78
N ASN A 571 -24.19 10.73 4.75
CA ASN A 571 -25.07 10.03 3.81
C ASN A 571 -25.79 8.83 4.47
N GLU A 572 -25.28 8.29 5.58
CA GLU A 572 -25.98 7.24 6.31
C GLU A 572 -27.03 7.83 7.27
N PRO A 573 -28.28 7.35 7.26
CA PRO A 573 -29.31 7.79 8.21
C PRO A 573 -28.87 7.58 9.67
N LEU A 574 -29.13 8.54 10.53
CA LEU A 574 -28.77 8.50 11.96
C LEU A 574 -29.50 7.40 12.77
N THR A 575 -30.44 6.68 12.18
CA THR A 575 -31.27 5.65 12.83
C THR A 575 -30.95 4.25 12.30
N ALA A 576 -29.89 3.65 12.80
CA ALA A 576 -29.71 2.19 12.73
C ALA A 576 -30.09 1.55 14.06
N GLY A 577 -31.38 1.57 14.38
CA GLY A 577 -31.94 0.95 15.59
C GLY A 577 -33.43 0.68 15.43
N SER A 578 -33.77 -0.32 14.65
CA SER A 578 -35.02 -1.04 14.42
C SER A 578 -35.41 -1.04 12.93
N GLY A 579 -35.48 -2.26 12.36
CA GLY A 579 -35.80 -2.45 10.94
C GLY A 579 -37.16 -1.87 10.57
N GLN A 580 -37.12 -0.79 9.88
CA GLN A 580 -38.08 -0.33 8.89
C GLN A 580 -37.46 0.90 8.22
N ALA A 581 -37.27 0.82 6.90
CA ALA A 581 -36.89 1.95 6.08
C ALA A 581 -38.02 3.00 6.12
N THR A 582 -37.88 3.98 6.99
CA THR A 582 -38.64 5.22 6.92
C THR A 582 -37.67 6.32 6.51
N SER A 583 -37.78 6.78 5.28
CA SER A 583 -37.19 8.02 4.81
C SER A 583 -37.84 9.19 5.62
N SER A 584 -37.17 9.59 6.68
CA SER A 584 -37.49 10.85 7.33
C SER A 584 -36.55 11.92 6.80
N ILE A 585 -37.05 12.70 5.87
CA ILE A 585 -36.46 13.99 5.50
C ILE A 585 -36.67 14.89 6.73
N LEU A 586 -35.59 15.22 7.43
CA LEU A 586 -35.60 16.31 8.39
C LEU A 586 -35.54 17.62 7.58
N GLU A 587 -36.69 18.13 7.19
CA GLU A 587 -36.81 19.52 6.78
C GLU A 587 -36.79 20.39 8.05
N PHE A 588 -35.72 21.14 8.21
CA PHE A 588 -35.69 22.26 9.17
C PHE A 588 -36.20 23.51 8.45
N ASN A 589 -37.36 24.01 8.88
CA ASN A 589 -37.85 25.36 8.58
C ASN A 589 -37.04 26.44 9.30
#